data_fc6bec7da6b2edddc5eaf489729c66f0
#
_entry.id   fc6bec7da6b2edddc5eaf489729c66f0
#
_cell.length_a   1.000
_cell.length_b   1.000
_cell.length_c   1.000
_cell.angle_alpha   90.00
_cell.angle_beta   90.00
_cell.angle_gamma   90.00
#
_symmetry.space_group_name_H-M   'P 1'
#
loop_
_entity.id
_entity.type
_entity.pdbx_description
1 polymer ?
#
loop_
_entity_poly.entity_id
_entity_poly.type
_entity_poly.pdbx_seq_one_letter_code
_entity_poly.pdbx_strand_id
1 'polypeptide(L)'
;MNKNKIITLLGFFAMSMMVMAQGSEKLVSNQILNQKVVDEGDSGMFNAVALEEKDDKGRDEKANNFKTLWIKNGDRNIFGIIGKPHYTGKKQPIAIIAHGFNGSHTYSLAYFNELNKMGYQCYAFDFPCGSLNSRSDNNTHNMSILDEQSDLETIVKYFKSQPDIDADNIVLIGESQGGLVSALTAASLPKDVTKLVLVFPALCIPDNWNQRYPKVSDIPDTTTLWDVPIGRRFFLEIRDMDVFKTIKRFKKPVLIVQGDADAVVSMDDSRRAVKNYKTASLHVIPSAGHGFKPHEFEESMGVIKEFLSEE
;
A
#
# COMPACT_ATOMS: atom_id res chain seq x y z
N MET A 1 -13.94 22.53 21.40
CA MET A 1 -14.10 22.55 19.94
C MET A 1 -15.47 22.00 19.58
N ASN A 2 -16.23 22.71 18.77
CA ASN A 2 -17.66 22.45 18.57
C ASN A 2 -17.87 21.19 17.70
N LYS A 3 -18.68 20.22 18.17
CA LYS A 3 -18.97 18.96 17.47
C LYS A 3 -19.42 19.14 16.00
N ASN A 4 -20.06 20.27 15.69
CA ASN A 4 -20.54 20.61 14.34
C ASN A 4 -19.42 20.99 13.35
N LYS A 5 -18.22 21.39 13.81
CA LYS A 5 -17.10 21.67 12.90
C LYS A 5 -16.40 20.42 12.41
N ILE A 6 -16.45 19.33 13.17
CA ILE A 6 -15.82 18.05 12.81
C ILE A 6 -16.64 17.35 11.72
N ILE A 7 -17.97 17.44 11.76
CA ILE A 7 -18.87 16.82 10.76
C ILE A 7 -18.74 17.53 9.40
N THR A 8 -18.56 18.86 9.39
CA THR A 8 -18.41 19.63 8.13
C THR A 8 -17.03 19.39 7.47
N LEU A 9 -15.98 19.15 8.26
CA LEU A 9 -14.66 18.79 7.70
C LEU A 9 -14.65 17.40 7.07
N LEU A 10 -15.36 16.44 7.65
CA LEU A 10 -15.48 15.06 7.15
C LEU A 10 -16.24 14.97 5.81
N GLY A 11 -17.24 15.83 5.59
CA GLY A 11 -18.03 15.85 4.35
C GLY A 11 -17.24 16.34 3.11
N PHE A 12 -16.31 17.28 3.29
CA PHE A 12 -15.45 17.78 2.20
C PHE A 12 -14.36 16.76 1.83
N PHE A 13 -13.96 15.89 2.75
CA PHE A 13 -12.90 14.90 2.54
C PHE A 13 -13.37 13.66 1.77
N ALA A 14 -14.60 13.20 1.98
CA ALA A 14 -15.19 12.11 1.21
C ALA A 14 -15.22 12.45 -0.29
N MET A 15 -15.48 13.72 -0.61
CA MET A 15 -15.51 14.20 -1.99
C MET A 15 -14.10 14.29 -2.63
N SER A 16 -13.06 14.58 -1.85
CA SER A 16 -11.67 14.63 -2.35
C SER A 16 -11.11 13.23 -2.63
N MET A 17 -11.36 12.24 -1.76
CA MET A 17 -10.95 10.86 -2.01
C MET A 17 -11.75 10.21 -3.16
N MET A 18 -13.04 10.54 -3.29
CA MET A 18 -13.87 10.04 -4.41
C MET A 18 -13.43 10.63 -5.76
N VAL A 19 -12.99 11.89 -5.79
CA VAL A 19 -12.42 12.54 -7.00
C VAL A 19 -11.04 11.96 -7.34
N MET A 20 -10.25 11.59 -6.33
CA MET A 20 -8.93 10.97 -6.54
C MET A 20 -9.06 9.52 -7.02
N ALA A 21 -10.01 8.75 -6.47
CA ALA A 21 -10.35 7.41 -6.97
C ALA A 21 -10.77 7.48 -8.44
N GLN A 22 -11.64 8.43 -8.81
CA GLN A 22 -12.07 8.63 -10.19
C GLN A 22 -10.96 9.16 -11.11
N GLY A 23 -10.00 9.91 -10.60
CA GLY A 23 -8.84 10.42 -11.35
C GLY A 23 -7.82 9.32 -11.66
N SER A 24 -7.51 8.46 -10.69
CA SER A 24 -6.62 7.32 -10.88
C SER A 24 -7.27 6.20 -11.70
N GLU A 25 -8.56 5.95 -11.51
CA GLU A 25 -9.32 5.03 -12.39
C GLU A 25 -9.39 5.54 -13.83
N LYS A 26 -9.49 6.86 -14.07
CA LYS A 26 -9.44 7.41 -15.43
C LYS A 26 -8.06 7.32 -16.07
N LEU A 27 -6.97 7.48 -15.32
CA LEU A 27 -5.62 7.28 -15.84
C LEU A 27 -5.35 5.79 -16.14
N VAL A 28 -5.74 4.90 -15.24
CA VAL A 28 -5.67 3.45 -15.43
C VAL A 28 -6.70 2.98 -16.47
N SER A 29 -7.92 3.54 -16.48
CA SER A 29 -8.95 3.17 -17.45
C SER A 29 -8.68 3.67 -18.86
N ASN A 30 -8.05 4.83 -19.05
CA ASN A 30 -7.62 5.25 -20.40
C ASN A 30 -6.49 4.40 -20.97
N GLN A 31 -5.70 3.74 -20.12
CA GLN A 31 -4.74 2.71 -20.55
C GLN A 31 -5.39 1.32 -20.74
N ILE A 32 -6.50 1.04 -20.05
CA ILE A 32 -7.20 -0.27 -20.09
C ILE A 32 -8.37 -0.28 -21.10
N LEU A 33 -8.97 0.87 -21.44
CA LEU A 33 -10.20 0.97 -22.25
C LEU A 33 -10.05 0.63 -23.73
N ASN A 34 -8.85 0.25 -24.21
CA ASN A 34 -8.69 -0.31 -25.55
C ASN A 34 -8.66 -1.83 -25.58
N GLN A 35 -9.05 -2.52 -24.51
CA GLN A 35 -9.15 -3.98 -24.49
C GLN A 35 -10.61 -4.41 -24.35
N LYS A 36 -11.09 -5.18 -25.33
CA LYS A 36 -12.33 -5.94 -25.24
C LYS A 36 -12.21 -6.98 -24.12
N VAL A 37 -12.97 -6.82 -23.06
CA VAL A 37 -13.22 -7.87 -22.09
C VAL A 37 -14.09 -8.91 -22.78
N VAL A 38 -13.53 -10.05 -23.12
CA VAL A 38 -14.32 -11.24 -23.47
C VAL A 38 -14.51 -12.01 -22.18
N ASP A 39 -15.72 -11.92 -21.67
CA ASP A 39 -16.18 -12.72 -20.53
C ASP A 39 -16.57 -14.09 -21.08
N GLU A 40 -15.73 -15.09 -20.93
CA GLU A 40 -16.10 -16.49 -21.12
C GLU A 40 -15.80 -17.28 -19.86
N GLY A 41 -16.87 -17.91 -19.36
CA GLY A 41 -16.94 -18.63 -18.11
C GLY A 41 -15.99 -19.84 -17.98
N ASP A 42 -15.67 -20.06 -16.73
CA ASP A 42 -15.33 -21.33 -16.07
C ASP A 42 -14.45 -22.33 -16.82
N SER A 43 -13.14 -22.13 -16.70
CA SER A 43 -12.15 -23.22 -16.54
C SER A 43 -10.77 -22.62 -16.25
N GLY A 44 -10.10 -23.13 -15.20
CA GLY A 44 -8.87 -22.61 -14.62
C GLY A 44 -7.70 -22.50 -15.61
N MET A 45 -7.65 -21.42 -16.36
CA MET A 45 -6.49 -21.00 -17.16
C MET A 45 -6.16 -19.54 -16.84
N PHE A 46 -4.91 -19.30 -16.49
CA PHE A 46 -4.34 -18.00 -16.19
C PHE A 46 -4.33 -17.12 -17.43
N ASN A 47 -5.16 -16.09 -17.48
CA ASN A 47 -5.11 -15.09 -18.53
C ASN A 47 -4.10 -14.00 -18.17
N ALA A 48 -3.01 -13.90 -18.91
CA ALA A 48 -2.08 -12.78 -18.86
C ALA A 48 -2.74 -11.56 -19.54
N VAL A 49 -2.80 -10.43 -18.84
CA VAL A 49 -3.17 -9.16 -19.45
C VAL A 49 -1.90 -8.51 -20.00
N ALA A 50 -1.76 -8.47 -21.32
CA ALA A 50 -0.70 -7.73 -21.96
C ALA A 50 -1.15 -6.29 -22.22
N LEU A 51 -0.46 -5.31 -21.65
CA LEU A 51 -0.63 -3.90 -21.99
C LEU A 51 0.38 -3.58 -23.12
N GLU A 52 -0.12 -3.26 -24.32
CA GLU A 52 0.72 -2.78 -25.42
C GLU A 52 0.77 -1.24 -25.38
N GLU A 53 1.92 -0.67 -25.06
CA GLU A 53 2.22 0.74 -25.33
C GLU A 53 2.92 0.84 -26.69
N LYS A 54 2.40 1.69 -27.59
CA LYS A 54 3.09 2.09 -28.80
C LYS A 54 3.78 3.43 -28.56
N ASP A 55 5.09 3.48 -28.80
CA ASP A 55 5.79 4.76 -28.82
C ASP A 55 5.39 5.57 -30.07
N ASP A 56 5.62 6.89 -30.05
CA ASP A 56 5.37 7.81 -31.18
C ASP A 56 6.15 7.44 -32.47
N LYS A 57 6.97 6.38 -32.45
CA LYS A 57 7.77 5.88 -33.56
C LYS A 57 7.34 4.47 -34.03
N GLY A 58 6.22 3.93 -33.47
CA GLY A 58 5.65 2.65 -33.92
C GLY A 58 6.51 1.43 -33.57
N ARG A 59 7.40 1.51 -32.57
CA ARG A 59 8.11 0.36 -32.03
C ARG A 59 7.32 -0.21 -30.87
N ASP A 60 6.99 -1.51 -30.96
CA ASP A 60 6.40 -2.25 -29.83
C ASP A 60 7.45 -2.35 -28.70
N GLU A 61 7.39 -1.44 -27.70
CA GLU A 61 8.04 -1.71 -26.42
C GLU A 61 7.31 -2.89 -25.80
N LYS A 62 8.06 -3.98 -25.54
CA LYS A 62 7.51 -5.24 -25.00
C LYS A 62 6.73 -4.93 -23.73
N ALA A 63 5.43 -5.16 -23.80
CA ALA A 63 4.49 -4.96 -22.70
C ALA A 63 4.97 -5.65 -21.42
N ASN A 64 4.93 -4.94 -20.29
CA ASN A 64 5.13 -5.52 -18.98
C ASN A 64 4.06 -6.59 -18.76
N ASN A 65 4.46 -7.87 -18.69
CA ASN A 65 3.55 -8.99 -18.49
C ASN A 65 3.08 -8.98 -17.02
N PHE A 66 1.91 -8.41 -16.75
CA PHE A 66 1.24 -8.52 -15.48
C PHE A 66 0.50 -9.85 -15.39
N LYS A 67 0.69 -10.56 -14.26
CA LYS A 67 0.04 -11.84 -14.01
C LYS A 67 -0.65 -11.82 -12.67
N THR A 68 -1.82 -12.44 -12.61
CA THR A 68 -2.49 -12.72 -11.33
C THR A 68 -1.66 -13.73 -10.54
N LEU A 69 -1.51 -13.47 -9.25
CA LEU A 69 -0.84 -14.36 -8.31
C LEU A 69 -1.65 -14.40 -7.00
N TRP A 70 -2.08 -15.60 -6.63
CA TRP A 70 -2.72 -15.85 -5.35
C TRP A 70 -1.71 -16.41 -4.35
N ILE A 71 -1.65 -15.84 -3.16
CA ILE A 71 -0.82 -16.32 -2.06
C ILE A 71 -1.72 -16.74 -0.90
N LYS A 72 -1.48 -17.92 -0.35
CA LYS A 72 -2.29 -18.45 0.75
C LYS A 72 -1.64 -18.17 2.10
N ASN A 73 -2.44 -17.63 3.05
CA ASN A 73 -2.04 -17.45 4.45
C ASN A 73 -3.09 -18.11 5.37
N GLY A 74 -2.82 -19.36 5.81
CA GLY A 74 -3.83 -20.16 6.50
C GLY A 74 -5.05 -20.39 5.64
N ASP A 75 -6.22 -19.94 6.11
CA ASP A 75 -7.49 -20.02 5.37
C ASP A 75 -7.75 -18.82 4.45
N ARG A 76 -6.93 -17.78 4.54
CA ARG A 76 -7.04 -16.59 3.69
C ARG A 76 -6.31 -16.78 2.36
N ASN A 77 -6.96 -16.39 1.27
CA ASN A 77 -6.38 -16.34 -0.06
C ASN A 77 -6.16 -14.87 -0.43
N ILE A 78 -4.92 -14.49 -0.68
CA ILE A 78 -4.53 -13.13 -0.98
C ILE A 78 -4.40 -12.98 -2.49
N PHE A 79 -5.30 -12.20 -3.09
CA PHE A 79 -5.24 -11.84 -4.49
C PHE A 79 -4.17 -10.78 -4.73
N GLY A 80 -3.42 -10.89 -5.81
CA GLY A 80 -2.49 -9.85 -6.23
C GLY A 80 -2.09 -9.96 -7.70
N ILE A 81 -1.40 -8.93 -8.15
CA ILE A 81 -0.83 -8.80 -9.49
C ILE A 81 0.68 -8.71 -9.35
N ILE A 82 1.40 -9.54 -10.11
CA ILE A 82 2.85 -9.45 -10.23
C ILE A 82 3.22 -8.89 -11.61
N GLY A 83 4.06 -7.86 -11.62
CA GLY A 83 4.71 -7.31 -12.81
C GLY A 83 6.19 -7.64 -12.79
N LYS A 84 6.70 -8.20 -13.88
CA LYS A 84 8.12 -8.55 -14.00
C LYS A 84 8.80 -7.68 -15.04
N PRO A 85 9.99 -7.13 -14.75
CA PRO A 85 10.81 -6.48 -15.75
C PRO A 85 11.32 -7.54 -16.76
N HIS A 86 11.97 -7.07 -17.81
CA HIS A 86 12.59 -8.00 -18.77
C HIS A 86 13.62 -8.89 -18.06
N TYR A 87 13.49 -10.21 -18.23
CA TYR A 87 14.36 -11.17 -17.56
C TYR A 87 15.80 -11.11 -18.11
N THR A 88 16.76 -10.89 -17.24
CA THR A 88 18.20 -10.73 -17.57
C THR A 88 19.03 -11.97 -17.26
N GLY A 89 18.42 -13.09 -16.87
CA GLY A 89 19.13 -14.30 -16.42
C GLY A 89 19.63 -14.23 -14.96
N LYS A 90 19.40 -13.13 -14.25
CA LYS A 90 19.80 -12.92 -12.85
C LYS A 90 18.57 -12.87 -11.94
N LYS A 91 18.76 -13.19 -10.66
CA LYS A 91 17.76 -12.91 -9.62
C LYS A 91 17.47 -11.41 -9.59
N GLN A 92 16.21 -11.05 -9.41
CA GLN A 92 15.75 -9.66 -9.43
C GLN A 92 15.26 -9.23 -8.05
N PRO A 93 15.49 -7.96 -7.66
CA PRO A 93 14.88 -7.41 -6.47
C PRO A 93 13.36 -7.37 -6.61
N ILE A 94 12.65 -7.32 -5.49
CA ILE A 94 11.20 -7.19 -5.48
C ILE A 94 10.73 -6.01 -4.62
N ALA A 95 9.76 -5.24 -5.14
CA ALA A 95 8.99 -4.27 -4.40
C ALA A 95 7.57 -4.82 -4.15
N ILE A 96 7.19 -4.94 -2.89
CA ILE A 96 5.86 -5.36 -2.46
C ILE A 96 5.12 -4.11 -2.01
N ILE A 97 3.99 -3.79 -2.67
CA ILE A 97 3.26 -2.54 -2.47
C ILE A 97 1.95 -2.82 -1.75
N ALA A 98 1.79 -2.21 -0.57
CA ALA A 98 0.65 -2.36 0.33
C ALA A 98 -0.24 -1.10 0.27
N HIS A 99 -1.49 -1.28 -0.17
CA HIS A 99 -2.47 -0.19 -0.28
C HIS A 99 -2.98 0.31 1.07
N GLY A 100 -3.56 1.53 1.07
CA GLY A 100 -4.20 2.12 2.25
C GLY A 100 -5.60 1.56 2.53
N PHE A 101 -6.25 2.13 3.56
CA PHE A 101 -7.62 1.79 3.95
C PHE A 101 -8.59 1.85 2.77
N ASN A 102 -9.40 0.81 2.61
CA ASN A 102 -10.37 0.66 1.51
C ASN A 102 -9.76 0.80 0.10
N GLY A 103 -8.44 0.61 -0.04
CA GLY A 103 -7.73 0.58 -1.30
C GLY A 103 -7.75 -0.81 -1.96
N SER A 104 -7.00 -0.95 -3.04
CA SER A 104 -6.81 -2.24 -3.73
C SER A 104 -5.49 -2.23 -4.50
N HIS A 105 -5.10 -3.39 -5.03
CA HIS A 105 -3.93 -3.53 -5.90
C HIS A 105 -3.89 -2.52 -7.06
N THR A 106 -5.06 -2.04 -7.54
CA THR A 106 -5.14 -1.14 -8.69
C THR A 106 -4.46 0.20 -8.45
N TYR A 107 -4.51 0.73 -7.22
CA TYR A 107 -3.81 1.96 -6.84
C TYR A 107 -2.30 1.79 -6.93
N SER A 108 -1.82 0.63 -6.54
CA SER A 108 -0.38 0.32 -6.48
C SER A 108 0.24 0.04 -7.86
N LEU A 109 -0.56 -0.19 -8.90
CA LEU A 109 -0.04 -0.43 -10.27
C LEU A 109 0.72 0.77 -10.85
N ALA A 110 0.45 1.99 -10.33
CA ALA A 110 1.17 3.19 -10.75
C ALA A 110 2.70 3.10 -10.50
N TYR A 111 3.11 2.33 -9.48
CA TYR A 111 4.53 2.11 -9.18
C TYR A 111 5.24 1.18 -10.17
N PHE A 112 4.50 0.27 -10.82
CA PHE A 112 5.08 -0.84 -11.58
C PHE A 112 5.96 -0.39 -12.73
N ASN A 113 5.49 0.56 -13.53
CA ASN A 113 6.22 1.02 -14.71
C ASN A 113 7.61 1.58 -14.33
N GLU A 114 7.67 2.39 -13.29
CA GLU A 114 8.92 3.01 -12.88
C GLU A 114 9.87 2.00 -12.18
N LEU A 115 9.35 1.16 -11.31
CA LEU A 115 10.16 0.17 -10.61
C LEU A 115 10.61 -0.98 -11.52
N ASN A 116 9.79 -1.39 -12.48
CA ASN A 116 10.21 -2.38 -13.49
C ASN A 116 11.35 -1.85 -14.38
N LYS A 117 11.36 -0.55 -14.73
CA LYS A 117 12.50 0.09 -15.43
C LYS A 117 13.79 0.01 -14.63
N MET A 118 13.71 0.02 -13.30
CA MET A 118 14.85 -0.15 -12.39
C MET A 118 15.25 -1.62 -12.19
N GLY A 119 14.53 -2.57 -12.78
CA GLY A 119 14.79 -4.00 -12.66
C GLY A 119 14.09 -4.70 -11.50
N TYR A 120 13.23 -4.03 -10.76
CA TYR A 120 12.43 -4.64 -9.70
C TYR A 120 11.28 -5.45 -10.27
N GLN A 121 11.05 -6.68 -9.78
CA GLN A 121 9.71 -7.26 -9.83
C GLN A 121 8.80 -6.47 -8.88
N CYS A 122 7.52 -6.33 -9.22
CA CYS A 122 6.56 -5.60 -8.41
C CYS A 122 5.37 -6.49 -8.09
N TYR A 123 4.94 -6.50 -6.84
CA TYR A 123 3.72 -7.19 -6.41
C TYR A 123 2.80 -6.23 -5.67
N ALA A 124 1.59 -6.06 -6.20
CA ALA A 124 0.50 -5.33 -5.56
C ALA A 124 -0.64 -6.31 -5.28
N PHE A 125 -1.28 -6.19 -4.13
CA PHE A 125 -2.26 -7.17 -3.66
C PHE A 125 -3.42 -6.48 -2.94
N ASP A 126 -4.50 -7.23 -2.73
CA ASP A 126 -5.65 -6.79 -1.95
C ASP A 126 -5.56 -7.43 -0.55
N PHE A 127 -5.51 -6.62 0.49
CA PHE A 127 -5.67 -7.14 1.85
C PHE A 127 -7.03 -7.82 2.00
N PRO A 128 -7.10 -9.09 2.47
CA PRO A 128 -8.36 -9.69 2.88
C PRO A 128 -9.06 -8.81 3.92
N CYS A 129 -10.32 -8.51 3.69
CA CYS A 129 -11.15 -7.61 4.52
C CYS A 129 -10.69 -6.14 4.56
N GLY A 130 -9.62 -5.75 3.86
CA GLY A 130 -9.08 -4.38 3.88
C GLY A 130 -9.87 -3.37 3.05
N SER A 131 -10.83 -3.83 2.22
CA SER A 131 -11.59 -2.99 1.30
C SER A 131 -12.92 -3.62 0.90
N LEU A 132 -13.91 -2.77 0.60
CA LEU A 132 -15.18 -3.20 -0.01
C LEU A 132 -14.98 -3.75 -1.43
N ASN A 133 -13.88 -3.40 -2.09
CA ASN A 133 -13.52 -3.83 -3.45
C ASN A 133 -12.40 -4.88 -3.47
N SER A 134 -12.03 -5.45 -2.30
CA SER A 134 -11.01 -6.48 -2.23
C SER A 134 -11.44 -7.74 -2.99
N ARG A 135 -10.57 -8.24 -3.85
CA ARG A 135 -10.74 -9.52 -4.54
C ARG A 135 -10.30 -10.71 -3.68
N SER A 136 -9.60 -10.44 -2.57
CA SER A 136 -9.24 -11.46 -1.57
C SER A 136 -10.44 -11.84 -0.70
N ASP A 137 -10.98 -10.88 0.06
CA ASP A 137 -12.20 -10.91 0.84
C ASP A 137 -12.62 -9.45 1.06
N ASN A 138 -13.88 -9.12 0.86
CA ASN A 138 -14.42 -7.75 0.98
C ASN A 138 -15.26 -7.51 2.24
N ASN A 139 -15.29 -8.45 3.17
CA ASN A 139 -16.02 -8.28 4.44
C ASN A 139 -15.25 -7.40 5.43
N THR A 140 -15.33 -6.09 5.26
CA THR A 140 -14.61 -5.09 6.06
C THR A 140 -14.97 -5.08 7.55
N HIS A 141 -16.08 -5.71 7.99
CA HIS A 141 -16.33 -5.95 9.41
C HIS A 141 -15.24 -6.79 10.07
N ASN A 142 -14.54 -7.63 9.30
CA ASN A 142 -13.43 -8.46 9.78
C ASN A 142 -12.06 -7.80 9.56
N MET A 143 -12.00 -6.54 9.13
CA MET A 143 -10.74 -5.82 8.97
C MET A 143 -9.90 -5.86 10.26
N SER A 144 -8.61 -6.14 10.13
CA SER A 144 -7.69 -6.26 11.26
C SER A 144 -6.27 -5.90 10.82
N ILE A 145 -5.65 -4.95 11.51
CA ILE A 145 -4.24 -4.58 11.29
C ILE A 145 -3.30 -5.76 11.53
N LEU A 146 -3.61 -6.63 12.50
CA LEU A 146 -2.78 -7.81 12.79
C LEU A 146 -2.90 -8.88 11.69
N ASP A 147 -4.10 -9.07 11.14
CA ASP A 147 -4.29 -9.96 10.00
C ASP A 147 -3.60 -9.43 8.75
N GLU A 148 -3.73 -8.12 8.45
CA GLU A 148 -3.02 -7.47 7.35
C GLU A 148 -1.49 -7.58 7.49
N GLN A 149 -0.96 -7.43 8.72
CA GLN A 149 0.45 -7.68 9.00
C GLN A 149 0.84 -9.14 8.73
N SER A 150 0.07 -10.10 9.21
CA SER A 150 0.30 -11.54 8.98
C SER A 150 0.27 -11.89 7.48
N ASP A 151 -0.63 -11.26 6.73
CA ASP A 151 -0.73 -11.46 5.28
C ASP A 151 0.51 -10.90 4.57
N LEU A 152 0.96 -9.70 4.92
CA LEU A 152 2.16 -9.11 4.34
C LEU A 152 3.43 -9.88 4.73
N GLU A 153 3.53 -10.39 5.96
CA GLU A 153 4.62 -11.28 6.38
C GLU A 153 4.67 -12.56 5.54
N THR A 154 3.51 -13.13 5.24
CA THR A 154 3.39 -14.32 4.39
C THR A 154 3.82 -14.03 2.97
N ILE A 155 3.44 -12.88 2.42
CA ILE A 155 3.87 -12.41 1.09
C ILE A 155 5.39 -12.24 1.04
N VAL A 156 6.01 -11.62 2.05
CA VAL A 156 7.48 -11.46 2.12
C VAL A 156 8.17 -12.82 2.12
N LYS A 157 7.71 -13.76 2.95
CA LYS A 157 8.27 -15.13 3.02
C LYS A 157 8.09 -15.89 1.70
N TYR A 158 6.94 -15.74 1.06
CA TYR A 158 6.67 -16.34 -0.25
C TYR A 158 7.70 -15.88 -1.28
N PHE A 159 7.88 -14.55 -1.44
CA PHE A 159 8.83 -14.04 -2.44
C PHE A 159 10.28 -14.35 -2.09
N LYS A 160 10.64 -14.33 -0.81
CA LYS A 160 11.97 -14.74 -0.37
C LYS A 160 12.35 -16.17 -0.78
N SER A 161 11.35 -17.05 -0.93
CA SER A 161 11.56 -18.45 -1.34
C SER A 161 11.60 -18.67 -2.86
N GLN A 162 11.26 -17.63 -3.67
CA GLN A 162 11.20 -17.80 -5.11
C GLN A 162 12.60 -17.81 -5.75
N PRO A 163 12.85 -18.69 -6.73
CA PRO A 163 14.19 -18.87 -7.30
C PRO A 163 14.68 -17.70 -8.15
N ASP A 164 13.76 -16.87 -8.68
CA ASP A 164 14.04 -15.70 -9.51
C ASP A 164 14.09 -14.40 -8.73
N ILE A 165 13.81 -14.44 -7.40
CA ILE A 165 13.90 -13.28 -6.52
C ILE A 165 15.27 -13.21 -5.85
N ASP A 166 15.84 -12.01 -5.80
CA ASP A 166 16.98 -11.70 -4.95
C ASP A 166 16.49 -11.52 -3.50
N ALA A 167 16.70 -12.57 -2.70
CA ALA A 167 16.24 -12.62 -1.31
C ALA A 167 16.90 -11.55 -0.40
N ASP A 168 18.00 -10.96 -0.84
CA ASP A 168 18.70 -9.89 -0.15
C ASP A 168 18.25 -8.48 -0.61
N ASN A 169 17.24 -8.41 -1.48
CA ASN A 169 16.70 -7.16 -2.04
C ASN A 169 15.15 -7.18 -2.08
N ILE A 170 14.52 -7.29 -0.90
CA ILE A 170 13.07 -7.20 -0.72
C ILE A 170 12.71 -5.85 -0.12
N VAL A 171 11.95 -5.05 -0.85
CA VAL A 171 11.50 -3.72 -0.47
C VAL A 171 10.00 -3.74 -0.16
N LEU A 172 9.59 -3.10 0.93
CA LEU A 172 8.19 -2.81 1.21
C LEU A 172 7.90 -1.33 0.88
N ILE A 173 6.82 -1.09 0.16
CA ILE A 173 6.24 0.24 -0.08
C ILE A 173 4.84 0.23 0.49
N GLY A 174 4.53 1.09 1.46
CA GLY A 174 3.21 1.12 2.09
C GLY A 174 2.61 2.51 2.10
N GLU A 175 1.34 2.61 1.68
CA GLU A 175 0.57 3.84 1.67
C GLU A 175 -0.42 3.89 2.84
N SER A 176 -0.51 5.01 3.55
CA SER A 176 -1.51 5.24 4.60
C SER A 176 -1.58 4.08 5.62
N GLN A 177 -2.70 3.35 5.74
CA GLN A 177 -2.84 2.15 6.57
C GLN A 177 -1.84 1.06 6.14
N GLY A 178 -1.64 0.84 4.84
CA GLY A 178 -0.61 -0.07 4.33
C GLY A 178 0.81 0.35 4.75
N GLY A 179 1.04 1.65 4.98
CA GLY A 179 2.27 2.18 5.57
C GLY A 179 2.47 1.73 7.02
N LEU A 180 1.41 1.78 7.84
CA LEU A 180 1.44 1.21 9.20
C LEU A 180 1.76 -0.28 9.16
N VAL A 181 1.02 -1.04 8.34
CA VAL A 181 1.20 -2.50 8.20
C VAL A 181 2.61 -2.84 7.73
N SER A 182 3.14 -2.10 6.72
CA SER A 182 4.51 -2.28 6.22
C SER A 182 5.57 -1.99 7.29
N ALA A 183 5.36 -0.95 8.11
CA ALA A 183 6.26 -0.60 9.20
C ALA A 183 6.30 -1.69 10.29
N LEU A 184 5.12 -2.24 10.65
CA LEU A 184 5.02 -3.35 11.61
C LEU A 184 5.66 -4.64 11.05
N THR A 185 5.40 -4.96 9.78
CA THR A 185 5.98 -6.13 9.10
C THR A 185 7.50 -6.04 9.00
N ALA A 186 8.06 -4.88 8.61
CA ALA A 186 9.50 -4.66 8.57
C ALA A 186 10.13 -4.82 9.98
N ALA A 187 9.45 -4.37 11.03
CA ALA A 187 9.89 -4.53 12.41
C ALA A 187 9.82 -5.98 12.91
N SER A 188 8.90 -6.80 12.37
CA SER A 188 8.76 -8.23 12.66
C SER A 188 9.76 -9.07 11.87
N LEU A 189 10.04 -8.70 10.61
CA LEU A 189 10.95 -9.38 9.69
C LEU A 189 12.20 -8.55 9.35
N PRO A 190 12.97 -8.08 10.36
CA PRO A 190 14.04 -7.09 10.12
C PRO A 190 15.25 -7.65 9.35
N LYS A 191 15.33 -8.95 9.18
CA LYS A 191 16.35 -9.63 8.36
C LYS A 191 15.92 -9.82 6.92
N ASP A 192 14.62 -9.89 6.66
CA ASP A 192 14.05 -10.25 5.37
C ASP A 192 13.74 -9.02 4.52
N VAL A 193 13.29 -7.94 5.15
CA VAL A 193 13.06 -6.65 4.47
C VAL A 193 14.38 -5.86 4.43
N THR A 194 14.75 -5.29 3.28
CA THR A 194 16.02 -4.59 3.08
C THR A 194 15.89 -3.07 3.07
N LYS A 195 14.80 -2.55 2.53
CA LYS A 195 14.45 -1.13 2.54
C LYS A 195 12.95 -0.98 2.77
N LEU A 196 12.55 0.12 3.38
CA LEU A 196 11.16 0.44 3.68
C LEU A 196 10.81 1.82 3.15
N VAL A 197 9.78 1.92 2.34
CA VAL A 197 9.22 3.18 1.86
C VAL A 197 7.81 3.35 2.45
N LEU A 198 7.58 4.46 3.11
CA LEU A 198 6.32 4.81 3.75
C LEU A 198 5.77 6.09 3.13
N VAL A 199 4.64 5.99 2.46
CA VAL A 199 4.00 7.09 1.75
C VAL A 199 2.77 7.53 2.56
N PHE A 200 2.78 8.76 3.07
CA PHE A 200 1.80 9.31 4.03
C PHE A 200 1.31 8.27 5.06
N PRO A 201 2.23 7.63 5.85
CA PRO A 201 1.91 6.44 6.63
C PRO A 201 0.99 6.75 7.81
N ALA A 202 -0.10 6.02 7.97
CA ALA A 202 -1.06 6.21 9.05
C ALA A 202 -0.61 5.56 10.37
N LEU A 203 0.59 5.91 10.85
CA LEU A 203 1.16 5.39 12.11
C LEU A 203 0.38 5.83 13.34
N CYS A 204 -0.47 6.85 13.19
CA CYS A 204 -1.35 7.40 14.22
C CYS A 204 -2.61 6.55 14.48
N ILE A 205 -2.90 5.51 13.69
CA ILE A 205 -4.15 4.74 13.81
C ILE A 205 -4.45 4.33 15.25
N PRO A 206 -3.54 3.68 16.01
CA PRO A 206 -3.84 3.31 17.40
C PRO A 206 -4.07 4.52 18.30
N ASP A 207 -3.24 5.56 18.22
CA ASP A 207 -3.35 6.76 19.05
C ASP A 207 -4.70 7.47 18.82
N ASN A 208 -5.10 7.66 17.54
CA ASN A 208 -6.33 8.35 17.16
C ASN A 208 -7.58 7.58 17.60
N TRP A 209 -7.62 6.26 17.41
CA TRP A 209 -8.77 5.46 17.81
C TRP A 209 -8.86 5.30 19.34
N ASN A 210 -7.75 5.21 20.07
CA ASN A 210 -7.74 5.22 21.52
C ASN A 210 -8.22 6.54 22.08
N GLN A 211 -7.89 7.67 21.43
CA GLN A 211 -8.43 8.97 21.80
C GLN A 211 -9.94 9.06 21.55
N ARG A 212 -10.43 8.48 20.43
CA ARG A 212 -11.86 8.48 20.10
C ARG A 212 -12.68 7.58 21.02
N TYR A 213 -12.14 6.42 21.38
CA TYR A 213 -12.77 5.45 22.28
C TYR A 213 -11.87 5.19 23.50
N PRO A 214 -11.89 6.10 24.51
CA PRO A 214 -10.99 6.00 25.67
C PRO A 214 -11.17 4.71 26.48
N LYS A 215 -12.39 4.15 26.52
CA LYS A 215 -12.72 2.91 27.22
C LYS A 215 -13.15 1.84 26.23
N VAL A 216 -12.88 0.58 26.55
CA VAL A 216 -13.36 -0.58 25.77
C VAL A 216 -14.87 -0.59 25.61
N SER A 217 -15.61 -0.15 26.67
CA SER A 217 -17.08 -0.02 26.64
C SER A 217 -17.60 0.97 25.59
N ASP A 218 -16.77 1.94 25.21
CA ASP A 218 -17.16 3.02 24.29
C ASP A 218 -17.05 2.56 22.82
N ILE A 219 -16.39 1.44 22.57
CA ILE A 219 -16.22 0.87 21.23
C ILE A 219 -17.52 0.20 20.79
N PRO A 220 -18.19 0.68 19.74
CA PRO A 220 -19.40 0.05 19.22
C PRO A 220 -19.07 -1.28 18.52
N ASP A 221 -20.09 -2.11 18.29
CA ASP A 221 -19.92 -3.36 17.55
C ASP A 221 -19.53 -3.11 16.10
N THR A 222 -19.99 -2.00 15.54
CA THR A 222 -19.64 -1.54 14.18
C THR A 222 -19.47 -0.02 14.19
N THR A 223 -18.44 0.45 13.52
CA THR A 223 -18.22 1.88 13.21
C THR A 223 -18.14 2.05 11.70
N THR A 224 -18.66 3.15 11.17
CA THR A 224 -18.51 3.50 9.75
C THR A 224 -17.46 4.60 9.61
N LEU A 225 -16.46 4.38 8.78
CA LEU A 225 -15.44 5.35 8.39
C LEU A 225 -15.47 5.51 6.86
N TRP A 226 -15.79 6.70 6.37
CA TRP A 226 -15.93 6.99 4.92
C TRP A 226 -16.82 5.95 4.20
N ASP A 227 -17.99 5.71 4.76
CA ASP A 227 -18.99 4.74 4.30
C ASP A 227 -18.55 3.26 4.34
N VAL A 228 -17.38 2.96 4.88
CA VAL A 228 -16.89 1.59 5.07
C VAL A 228 -17.20 1.12 6.50
N PRO A 229 -17.96 0.03 6.68
CA PRO A 229 -18.22 -0.53 8.00
C PRO A 229 -16.99 -1.29 8.52
N ILE A 230 -16.61 -1.01 9.77
CA ILE A 230 -15.50 -1.64 10.48
C ILE A 230 -16.04 -2.27 11.76
N GLY A 231 -15.70 -3.53 11.99
CA GLY A 231 -16.13 -4.25 13.20
C GLY A 231 -15.31 -3.89 14.43
N ARG A 232 -15.89 -4.17 15.60
CA ARG A 232 -15.30 -3.93 16.93
C ARG A 232 -13.89 -4.50 17.10
N ARG A 233 -13.59 -5.64 16.47
CA ARG A 233 -12.32 -6.34 16.53
C ARG A 233 -11.15 -5.42 16.14
N PHE A 234 -11.27 -4.64 15.08
CA PHE A 234 -10.25 -3.70 14.63
C PHE A 234 -9.76 -2.79 15.78
N PHE A 235 -10.69 -2.20 16.52
CA PHE A 235 -10.38 -1.25 17.59
C PHE A 235 -9.79 -1.93 18.82
N LEU A 236 -10.23 -3.15 19.14
CA LEU A 236 -9.72 -3.90 20.27
C LEU A 236 -8.26 -4.32 20.07
N GLU A 237 -7.89 -4.75 18.88
CA GLU A 237 -6.55 -5.28 18.56
C GLU A 237 -5.47 -4.19 18.54
N ILE A 238 -5.83 -2.95 18.19
CA ILE A 238 -4.86 -1.85 18.14
C ILE A 238 -4.68 -1.11 19.47
N ARG A 239 -5.50 -1.40 20.51
CA ARG A 239 -5.51 -0.59 21.75
C ARG A 239 -4.18 -0.50 22.46
N ASP A 240 -3.49 -1.62 22.58
CA ASP A 240 -2.22 -1.72 23.30
C ASP A 240 -1.00 -1.65 22.36
N MET A 241 -1.24 -1.26 21.08
CA MET A 241 -0.21 -1.20 20.07
C MET A 241 0.63 0.09 20.22
N ASP A 242 1.88 -0.06 20.65
CA ASP A 242 2.87 1.02 20.63
C ASP A 242 3.69 0.94 19.34
N VAL A 243 3.17 1.60 18.29
CA VAL A 243 3.77 1.63 16.94
C VAL A 243 5.18 2.17 17.00
N PHE A 244 5.40 3.30 17.66
CA PHE A 244 6.69 4.00 17.68
C PHE A 244 7.77 3.26 18.48
N LYS A 245 7.39 2.43 19.43
CA LYS A 245 8.31 1.49 20.10
C LYS A 245 8.61 0.29 19.20
N THR A 246 7.60 -0.22 18.50
CA THR A 246 7.71 -1.41 17.65
C THR A 246 8.63 -1.17 16.46
N ILE A 247 8.46 -0.04 15.74
CA ILE A 247 9.23 0.29 14.53
C ILE A 247 10.73 0.46 14.79
N LYS A 248 11.14 0.76 16.03
CA LYS A 248 12.57 0.82 16.43
C LYS A 248 13.34 -0.48 16.18
N ARG A 249 12.64 -1.61 16.03
CA ARG A 249 13.26 -2.92 15.76
C ARG A 249 13.85 -2.99 14.35
N PHE A 250 13.28 -2.25 13.39
CA PHE A 250 13.82 -2.17 12.04
C PHE A 250 14.98 -1.16 12.01
N LYS A 251 16.16 -1.62 11.59
CA LYS A 251 17.41 -0.84 11.65
C LYS A 251 17.98 -0.49 10.28
N LYS A 252 17.34 -1.00 9.21
CA LYS A 252 17.73 -0.75 7.83
C LYS A 252 17.13 0.57 7.32
N PRO A 253 17.51 1.05 6.11
CA PRO A 253 17.05 2.33 5.59
C PRO A 253 15.54 2.44 5.46
N VAL A 254 14.99 3.61 5.82
CA VAL A 254 13.58 3.97 5.71
C VAL A 254 13.48 5.32 5.02
N LEU A 255 12.63 5.40 3.99
CA LEU A 255 12.17 6.64 3.40
C LEU A 255 10.73 6.89 3.82
N ILE A 256 10.42 8.08 4.30
CA ILE A 256 9.04 8.56 4.51
C ILE A 256 8.78 9.69 3.52
N VAL A 257 7.67 9.62 2.78
CA VAL A 257 7.21 10.69 1.90
C VAL A 257 5.85 11.17 2.38
N GLN A 258 5.73 12.47 2.68
CA GLN A 258 4.52 13.04 3.29
C GLN A 258 4.23 14.42 2.72
N GLY A 259 2.96 14.72 2.47
CA GLY A 259 2.49 16.07 2.16
C GLY A 259 2.34 16.93 3.42
N ASP A 260 2.69 18.21 3.37
CA ASP A 260 2.57 19.11 4.54
C ASP A 260 1.15 19.67 4.74
N ALA A 261 0.27 19.50 3.76
CA ALA A 261 -1.16 19.82 3.86
C ALA A 261 -2.04 18.58 4.12
N ASP A 262 -1.45 17.44 4.53
CA ASP A 262 -2.18 16.22 4.88
C ASP A 262 -3.03 16.44 6.13
N ALA A 263 -4.36 16.41 5.96
CA ALA A 263 -5.31 16.63 7.03
C ALA A 263 -5.80 15.31 7.68
N VAL A 264 -5.38 14.15 7.14
CA VAL A 264 -5.73 12.81 7.66
C VAL A 264 -4.64 12.28 8.58
N VAL A 265 -3.39 12.36 8.13
CA VAL A 265 -2.20 11.91 8.87
C VAL A 265 -1.33 13.11 9.21
N SER A 266 -1.04 13.30 10.48
CA SER A 266 -0.23 14.42 10.94
C SER A 266 1.23 14.28 10.48
N MET A 267 1.79 15.37 9.97
CA MET A 267 3.23 15.48 9.72
C MET A 267 4.08 15.20 10.98
N ASP A 268 3.52 15.47 12.17
CA ASP A 268 4.22 15.21 13.42
C ASP A 268 4.43 13.72 13.69
N ASP A 269 3.52 12.85 13.19
CA ASP A 269 3.68 11.41 13.30
C ASP A 269 4.83 10.91 12.41
N SER A 270 4.97 11.44 11.19
CA SER A 270 6.11 11.16 10.32
C SER A 270 7.43 11.68 10.91
N ARG A 271 7.45 12.89 11.48
CA ARG A 271 8.63 13.42 12.21
C ARG A 271 8.98 12.58 13.44
N ARG A 272 7.95 12.09 14.16
CA ARG A 272 8.13 11.18 15.29
C ARG A 272 8.71 9.83 14.83
N ALA A 273 8.25 9.30 13.69
CA ALA A 273 8.78 8.07 13.12
C ALA A 273 10.27 8.20 12.76
N VAL A 274 10.68 9.26 12.08
CA VAL A 274 12.11 9.53 11.77
C VAL A 274 12.98 9.51 13.03
N LYS A 275 12.50 10.10 14.13
CA LYS A 275 13.25 10.09 15.41
C LYS A 275 13.34 8.70 16.05
N ASN A 276 12.46 7.78 15.68
CA ASN A 276 12.40 6.44 16.26
C ASN A 276 13.13 5.39 15.42
N TYR A 277 13.22 5.55 14.11
CA TYR A 277 14.07 4.71 13.28
C TYR A 277 15.56 5.04 13.50
N LYS A 278 16.42 4.04 13.25
CA LYS A 278 17.87 4.25 13.31
C LYS A 278 18.39 5.03 12.08
N THR A 279 17.83 4.72 10.93
CA THR A 279 18.22 5.28 9.62
C THR A 279 16.95 5.60 8.85
N ALA A 280 16.47 6.82 8.93
CA ALA A 280 15.28 7.27 8.22
C ALA A 280 15.45 8.68 7.69
N SER A 281 14.91 8.93 6.50
CA SER A 281 14.75 10.25 5.91
C SER A 281 13.25 10.57 5.72
N LEU A 282 12.92 11.86 5.74
CA LEU A 282 11.59 12.38 5.47
C LEU A 282 11.69 13.36 4.30
N HIS A 283 11.00 13.04 3.21
CA HIS A 283 10.75 13.96 2.13
C HIS A 283 9.37 14.57 2.27
N VAL A 284 9.29 15.90 2.22
CA VAL A 284 8.05 16.64 2.37
C VAL A 284 7.65 17.21 1.01
N ILE A 285 6.45 16.85 0.52
CA ILE A 285 5.89 17.42 -0.71
C ILE A 285 5.04 18.64 -0.31
N PRO A 286 5.43 19.85 -0.72
CA PRO A 286 4.73 21.07 -0.33
C PRO A 286 3.28 21.11 -0.84
N SER A 287 2.34 21.52 0.02
CA SER A 287 0.91 21.65 -0.27
C SER A 287 0.20 20.36 -0.69
N ALA A 288 0.85 19.21 -0.62
CA ALA A 288 0.22 17.93 -0.89
C ALA A 288 -0.65 17.49 0.30
N GLY A 289 -1.81 16.91 -0.01
CA GLY A 289 -2.75 16.33 0.96
C GLY A 289 -2.52 14.85 1.20
N HIS A 290 -3.54 14.18 1.79
CA HIS A 290 -3.56 12.72 1.90
C HIS A 290 -3.94 12.10 0.56
N GLY A 291 -3.04 11.27 -0.01
CA GLY A 291 -3.14 10.83 -1.40
C GLY A 291 -2.58 11.88 -2.37
N PHE A 292 -1.66 11.46 -3.22
CA PHE A 292 -0.93 12.36 -4.11
C PHE A 292 -1.66 12.55 -5.44
N LYS A 293 -1.71 13.80 -5.92
CA LYS A 293 -2.07 14.11 -7.30
C LYS A 293 -0.98 13.61 -8.25
N PRO A 294 -1.23 13.52 -9.56
CA PRO A 294 -0.25 12.98 -10.51
C PRO A 294 1.15 13.59 -10.40
N HIS A 295 1.28 14.92 -10.32
CA HIS A 295 2.59 15.57 -10.20
C HIS A 295 3.26 15.35 -8.83
N GLU A 296 2.46 15.25 -7.74
CA GLU A 296 2.95 14.92 -6.40
C GLU A 296 3.43 13.47 -6.34
N PHE A 297 2.72 12.57 -7.05
CA PHE A 297 3.14 11.19 -7.22
C PHE A 297 4.44 11.08 -8.03
N GLU A 298 4.59 11.84 -9.13
CA GLU A 298 5.82 11.89 -9.92
C GLU A 298 7.02 12.35 -9.07
N GLU A 299 6.84 13.40 -8.24
CA GLU A 299 7.86 13.86 -7.28
C GLU A 299 8.20 12.75 -6.28
N SER A 300 7.18 12.13 -5.67
CA SER A 300 7.34 11.00 -4.74
C SER A 300 8.13 9.85 -5.40
N MET A 301 7.79 9.48 -6.63
CA MET A 301 8.49 8.43 -7.37
C MET A 301 9.94 8.81 -7.69
N GLY A 302 10.23 10.09 -7.96
CA GLY A 302 11.61 10.57 -8.13
C GLY A 302 12.46 10.27 -6.91
N VAL A 303 11.98 10.65 -5.73
CA VAL A 303 12.65 10.43 -4.43
C VAL A 303 12.74 8.93 -4.08
N ILE A 304 11.69 8.16 -4.35
CA ILE A 304 11.70 6.70 -4.13
C ILE A 304 12.77 6.04 -5.00
N LYS A 305 12.89 6.42 -6.28
CA LYS A 305 13.91 5.87 -7.19
C LYS A 305 15.33 6.20 -6.72
N GLU A 306 15.57 7.43 -6.27
CA GLU A 306 16.85 7.83 -5.69
C GLU A 306 17.20 6.97 -4.48
N PHE A 307 16.29 6.89 -3.50
CA PHE A 307 16.45 6.06 -2.29
C PHE A 307 16.70 4.57 -2.59
N LEU A 308 16.01 4.01 -3.58
CA LEU A 308 16.20 2.60 -3.94
C LEU A 308 17.52 2.34 -4.69
N SER A 309 18.09 3.37 -5.33
CA SER A 309 19.36 3.28 -6.06
C SER A 309 20.60 3.45 -5.15
N GLU A 310 20.44 3.95 -3.91
CA GLU A 310 21.51 4.01 -2.92
C GLU A 310 21.94 2.59 -2.49
N GLU A 311 23.26 2.34 -2.38
CA GLU A 311 23.85 1.07 -1.94
C GLU A 311 23.74 0.85 -0.42
#